data_a13f7f4478f02efb48eb9f0894ce1319
#
_entry.id   a13f7f4478f02efb48eb9f0894ce1319
#
_cell.length_a   1.000
_cell.length_b   1.000
_cell.length_c   1.000
_cell.angle_alpha   90.00
_cell.angle_beta   90.00
_cell.angle_gamma   90.00
#
_symmetry.space_group_name_H-M   'P 1'
#
loop_
_entity.id
_entity.type
_entity.pdbx_description
1 polymer ?
#
loop_
_entity_poly.entity_id
_entity_poly.type
_entity_poly.pdbx_seq_one_letter_code
_entity_poly.pdbx_strand_id
1 'polypeptide(L)'
;MSLERVLKTLEGFGLSRIDAEVYVYLAKKGPKKGRELANALQVTKQQLYPSLKNLKNKGIVTANLERPALFSAVDFEKVLELLIEIKVEQAKVIKETKKELLGSWQSIS
;
A
#
# COMPACT_ATOMS: atom_id res chain seq x y z
N MET A 1 -7.49 17.20 -11.87
CA MET A 1 -6.49 16.26 -11.36
C MET A 1 -6.81 14.87 -11.85
N SER A 2 -5.86 14.18 -12.39
CA SER A 2 -6.09 12.88 -12.97
C SER A 2 -5.93 11.74 -11.98
N LEU A 3 -6.66 10.67 -12.20
CA LEU A 3 -6.51 9.42 -11.49
C LEU A 3 -5.06 8.91 -11.57
N GLU A 4 -4.44 9.02 -12.74
CA GLU A 4 -3.07 8.57 -12.96
C GLU A 4 -2.06 9.26 -12.06
N ARG A 5 -2.25 10.53 -11.78
CA ARG A 5 -1.38 11.26 -10.86
C ARG A 5 -1.48 10.70 -9.45
N VAL A 6 -2.69 10.38 -8.99
CA VAL A 6 -2.90 9.78 -7.66
C VAL A 6 -2.22 8.41 -7.60
N LEU A 7 -2.43 7.58 -8.62
CA LEU A 7 -1.83 6.25 -8.66
C LEU A 7 -0.30 6.31 -8.63
N LYS A 8 0.28 7.19 -9.43
CA LYS A 8 1.74 7.36 -9.47
C LYS A 8 2.29 7.88 -8.15
N THR A 9 1.56 8.77 -7.50
CA THR A 9 1.97 9.29 -6.19
C THR A 9 1.99 8.17 -5.17
N LEU A 10 0.95 7.33 -5.14
CA LEU A 10 0.90 6.19 -4.24
C LEU A 10 2.03 5.18 -4.52
N GLU A 11 2.35 4.95 -5.79
CA GLU A 11 3.49 4.12 -6.16
C GLU A 11 4.81 4.71 -5.63
N GLY A 12 4.95 6.03 -5.69
CA GLY A 12 6.11 6.73 -5.14
C GLY A 12 6.28 6.55 -3.64
N PHE A 13 5.18 6.30 -2.93
CA PHE A 13 5.23 5.97 -1.51
C PHE A 13 5.51 4.48 -1.24
N GLY A 14 5.72 3.68 -2.28
CA GLY A 14 6.10 2.28 -2.11
C GLY A 14 4.98 1.27 -2.32
N LEU A 15 3.79 1.71 -2.72
CA LEU A 15 2.72 0.79 -3.09
C LEU A 15 2.97 0.24 -4.49
N SER A 16 2.59 -1.01 -4.73
CA SER A 16 2.61 -1.54 -6.09
C SER A 16 1.48 -0.89 -6.89
N ARG A 17 1.53 -1.02 -8.21
CA ARG A 17 0.47 -0.50 -9.07
C ARG A 17 -0.88 -1.10 -8.69
N ILE A 18 -0.93 -2.42 -8.47
CA ILE A 18 -2.17 -3.09 -8.09
C ILE A 18 -2.66 -2.63 -6.71
N ASP A 19 -1.75 -2.42 -5.75
CA ASP A 19 -2.12 -1.88 -4.43
C ASP A 19 -2.81 -0.53 -4.58
N ALA A 20 -2.23 0.36 -5.37
CA ALA A 20 -2.79 1.69 -5.60
C ALA A 20 -4.17 1.61 -6.25
N GLU A 21 -4.32 0.76 -7.26
CA GLU A 21 -5.60 0.59 -7.95
C GLU A 21 -6.68 0.02 -7.04
N VAL A 22 -6.35 -0.98 -6.23
CA VAL A 22 -7.28 -1.58 -5.26
C VAL A 22 -7.75 -0.52 -4.27
N TYR A 23 -6.80 0.22 -3.71
CA TYR A 23 -7.13 1.25 -2.72
C TYR A 23 -8.05 2.32 -3.31
N VAL A 24 -7.69 2.87 -4.47
CA VAL A 24 -8.48 3.95 -5.08
C VAL A 24 -9.87 3.46 -5.45
N TYR A 25 -9.99 2.24 -5.95
CA TYR A 25 -11.29 1.68 -6.28
C TYR A 25 -12.18 1.60 -5.05
N LEU A 26 -11.66 1.05 -3.95
CA LEU A 26 -12.40 0.97 -2.68
C LEU A 26 -12.78 2.36 -2.15
N ALA A 27 -11.85 3.31 -2.23
CA ALA A 27 -12.08 4.67 -1.74
C ALA A 27 -13.19 5.38 -2.52
N LYS A 28 -13.25 5.15 -3.83
CA LYS A 28 -14.21 5.83 -4.70
C LYS A 28 -15.55 5.10 -4.83
N LYS A 29 -15.53 3.78 -4.80
CA LYS A 29 -16.74 2.96 -5.03
C LYS A 29 -17.35 2.39 -3.75
N GLY A 30 -16.65 2.54 -2.62
CA GLY A 30 -17.14 2.01 -1.35
C GLY A 30 -16.72 0.57 -1.10
N PRO A 31 -17.12 0.02 0.05
CA PRO A 31 -16.71 -1.34 0.43
C PRO A 31 -17.08 -2.38 -0.60
N LYS A 32 -16.19 -3.36 -0.81
CA LYS A 32 -16.36 -4.42 -1.79
C LYS A 32 -15.83 -5.74 -1.25
N LYS A 33 -16.40 -6.82 -1.77
CA LYS A 33 -15.89 -8.18 -1.54
C LYS A 33 -14.73 -8.45 -2.50
N GLY A 34 -13.86 -9.39 -2.16
CA GLY A 34 -12.71 -9.73 -3.01
C GLY A 34 -13.11 -10.08 -4.43
N ARG A 35 -14.17 -10.86 -4.61
CA ARG A 35 -14.65 -11.23 -5.93
C ARG A 35 -15.07 -10.03 -6.76
N GLU A 36 -15.73 -9.06 -6.13
CA GLU A 36 -16.13 -7.83 -6.80
C GLU A 36 -14.93 -7.01 -7.26
N LEU A 37 -13.90 -6.94 -6.41
CA LEU A 37 -12.65 -6.26 -6.73
C LEU A 37 -11.93 -6.94 -7.89
N ALA A 38 -11.83 -8.26 -7.85
CA ALA A 38 -11.16 -9.01 -8.91
C ALA A 38 -11.85 -8.79 -10.26
N ASN A 39 -13.17 -8.81 -10.26
CA ASN A 39 -13.95 -8.58 -11.49
C ASN A 39 -13.80 -7.15 -12.00
N ALA A 40 -13.91 -6.17 -11.11
CA ALA A 40 -13.86 -4.76 -11.49
C ALA A 40 -12.48 -4.36 -12.01
N LEU A 41 -11.42 -4.87 -11.40
CA LEU A 41 -10.05 -4.53 -11.77
C LEU A 41 -9.46 -5.48 -12.79
N GLN A 42 -10.20 -6.53 -13.16
CA GLN A 42 -9.76 -7.56 -14.12
C GLN A 42 -8.43 -8.20 -13.73
N VAL A 43 -8.34 -8.57 -12.47
CA VAL A 43 -7.17 -9.25 -11.92
C VAL A 43 -7.57 -10.61 -11.36
N THR A 44 -6.59 -11.51 -11.25
CA THR A 44 -6.83 -12.82 -10.67
C THR A 44 -6.83 -12.74 -9.15
N LYS A 45 -7.37 -13.77 -8.50
CA LYS A 45 -7.30 -13.86 -7.04
C LYS A 45 -5.87 -13.92 -6.55
N GLN A 46 -4.99 -14.59 -7.30
CA GLN A 46 -3.58 -14.71 -6.98
C GLN A 46 -2.86 -13.35 -6.99
N GLN A 47 -3.34 -12.42 -7.81
CA GLN A 47 -2.81 -11.06 -7.85
C GLN A 47 -3.44 -10.17 -6.76
N LEU A 48 -4.73 -10.36 -6.53
CA LEU A 48 -5.50 -9.50 -5.63
C LEU A 48 -5.22 -9.75 -4.15
N TYR A 49 -5.24 -11.02 -3.70
CA TYR A 49 -5.17 -11.29 -2.26
C TYR A 49 -3.86 -10.89 -1.60
N PRO A 50 -2.69 -11.07 -2.25
CA PRO A 50 -1.45 -10.52 -1.68
C PRO A 50 -1.49 -9.01 -1.53
N SER A 51 -2.13 -8.31 -2.49
CA SER A 51 -2.30 -6.86 -2.43
C SER A 51 -3.18 -6.45 -1.25
N LEU A 52 -4.33 -7.12 -1.08
CA LEU A 52 -5.23 -6.85 0.05
C LEU A 52 -4.53 -7.10 1.38
N LYS A 53 -3.74 -8.16 1.48
CA LYS A 53 -2.99 -8.47 2.68
C LYS A 53 -1.97 -7.37 2.99
N ASN A 54 -1.25 -6.91 1.98
CA ASN A 54 -0.28 -5.84 2.13
C ASN A 54 -0.95 -4.54 2.59
N LEU A 55 -2.07 -4.18 1.97
CA LEU A 55 -2.81 -2.97 2.32
C LEU A 55 -3.38 -3.04 3.74
N LYS A 56 -3.87 -4.21 4.15
CA LYS A 56 -4.34 -4.41 5.52
C LYS A 56 -3.20 -4.28 6.52
N ASN A 57 -2.05 -4.87 6.23
CA ASN A 57 -0.89 -4.81 7.10
C ASN A 57 -0.39 -3.38 7.29
N LYS A 58 -0.53 -2.55 6.27
CA LYS A 58 -0.15 -1.14 6.34
C LYS A 58 -1.21 -0.25 6.99
N GLY A 59 -2.39 -0.79 7.27
CA GLY A 59 -3.48 -0.01 7.85
C GLY A 59 -4.22 0.87 6.86
N ILE A 60 -4.10 0.60 5.57
CA ILE A 60 -4.69 1.39 4.48
C ILE A 60 -6.06 0.85 4.08
N VAL A 61 -6.27 -0.45 4.24
CA VAL A 61 -7.53 -1.13 3.99
C VAL A 61 -7.90 -1.94 5.22
N THR A 62 -9.19 -2.01 5.51
CA THR A 62 -9.71 -2.84 6.60
C THR A 62 -10.60 -3.93 6.01
N ALA A 63 -10.79 -5.01 6.76
CA ALA A 63 -11.71 -6.08 6.40
C ALA A 63 -12.58 -6.40 7.61
N ASN A 64 -13.88 -6.62 7.37
CA ASN A 64 -14.79 -7.03 8.44
C ASN A 64 -14.64 -8.53 8.72
N LEU A 65 -15.40 -9.03 9.67
CA LEU A 65 -15.35 -10.44 10.08
C LEU A 65 -16.32 -11.34 9.31
N GLU A 66 -17.02 -10.77 8.32
CA GLU A 66 -17.94 -11.55 7.50
C GLU A 66 -17.20 -12.53 6.59
N ARG A 67 -17.92 -13.53 6.11
CA ARG A 67 -17.40 -14.50 5.17
C ARG A 67 -18.36 -14.63 3.99
N PRO A 68 -17.97 -14.18 2.81
CA PRO A 68 -16.65 -13.56 2.47
C PRO A 68 -16.50 -12.16 3.05
N ALA A 69 -15.26 -11.78 3.33
CA ALA A 69 -14.93 -10.50 3.95
C ALA A 69 -15.27 -9.32 3.03
N LEU A 70 -15.71 -8.23 3.66
CA LEU A 70 -15.94 -6.97 2.99
C LEU A 70 -14.76 -6.05 3.30
N PHE A 71 -14.13 -5.54 2.24
CA PHE A 71 -12.95 -4.67 2.34
C PHE A 71 -13.33 -3.22 2.20
N SER A 72 -12.72 -2.36 3.01
CA SER A 72 -13.02 -0.93 3.03
C SER A 72 -11.72 -0.13 3.01
N ALA A 73 -11.73 0.99 2.30
CA ALA A 73 -10.59 1.90 2.26
C ALA A 73 -10.61 2.83 3.48
N VAL A 74 -9.45 3.04 4.06
CA VAL A 74 -9.24 4.05 5.09
C VAL A 74 -9.23 5.42 4.40
N ASP A 75 -9.65 6.46 5.10
CA ASP A 75 -9.70 7.82 4.57
C ASP A 75 -8.37 8.26 3.96
N PHE A 76 -8.43 8.92 2.81
CA PHE A 76 -7.25 9.24 2.01
C PHE A 76 -6.24 10.13 2.76
N GLU A 77 -6.71 11.12 3.49
CA GLU A 77 -5.82 11.98 4.29
C GLU A 77 -5.04 11.16 5.31
N LYS A 78 -5.72 10.24 5.99
CA LYS A 78 -5.08 9.37 6.95
C LYS A 78 -4.09 8.41 6.29
N VAL A 79 -4.42 7.90 5.12
CA VAL A 79 -3.51 7.04 4.35
C VAL A 79 -2.23 7.80 4.00
N LEU A 80 -2.35 9.05 3.54
CA LEU A 80 -1.18 9.87 3.25
C LEU A 80 -0.31 10.06 4.50
N GLU A 81 -0.92 10.32 5.64
CA GLU A 81 -0.20 10.46 6.91
C GLU A 81 0.56 9.18 7.27
N LEU A 82 -0.09 8.03 7.13
CA LEU A 82 0.53 6.73 7.40
C LEU A 82 1.72 6.46 6.48
N LEU A 83 1.56 6.75 5.18
CA LEU A 83 2.61 6.52 4.20
C LEU A 83 3.80 7.47 4.44
N ILE A 84 3.53 8.70 4.83
CA ILE A 84 4.57 9.67 5.18
C ILE A 84 5.34 9.17 6.40
N GLU A 85 4.66 8.69 7.44
CA GLU A 85 5.30 8.15 8.63
C GLU A 85 6.23 6.98 8.31
N ILE A 86 5.79 6.08 7.43
CA ILE A 86 6.61 4.95 6.99
C ILE A 86 7.91 5.45 6.35
N LYS A 87 7.80 6.46 5.47
CA LYS A 87 8.97 7.02 4.77
C LYS A 87 9.91 7.74 5.74
N VAL A 88 9.36 8.48 6.68
CA VAL A 88 10.15 9.18 7.70
C VAL A 88 10.92 8.16 8.55
N GLU A 89 10.27 7.09 8.97
CA GLU A 89 10.91 6.06 9.78
C GLU A 89 12.01 5.32 9.00
N GLN A 90 11.75 5.01 7.73
CA GLN A 90 12.75 4.38 6.87
C GLN A 90 13.99 5.27 6.71
N ALA A 91 13.78 6.57 6.47
CA ALA A 91 14.87 7.53 6.33
C ALA A 91 15.66 7.66 7.63
N LYS A 92 14.98 7.65 8.77
CA LYS A 92 15.61 7.70 10.08
C LYS A 92 16.52 6.50 10.33
N VAL A 93 16.03 5.30 10.03
CA VAL A 93 16.80 4.07 10.18
C VAL A 93 18.06 4.11 9.32
N ILE A 94 17.94 4.52 8.05
CA ILE A 94 19.08 4.64 7.14
C ILE A 94 20.10 5.64 7.69
N LYS A 95 19.63 6.77 8.18
CA LYS A 95 20.50 7.81 8.75
C LYS A 95 21.25 7.32 9.98
N GLU A 96 20.57 6.60 10.87
CA GLU A 96 21.16 6.05 12.08
C GLU A 96 22.21 4.98 11.78
N THR A 97 22.01 4.19 10.71
CA THR A 97 22.92 3.11 10.34
C THR A 97 23.99 3.53 9.33
N LYS A 98 24.02 4.78 8.93
CA LYS A 98 24.95 5.30 7.92
C LYS A 98 26.42 4.93 8.23
N LYS A 99 26.82 5.12 9.47
CA LYS A 99 28.18 4.85 9.90
C LYS A 99 28.56 3.39 9.77
N GLU A 100 27.64 2.50 10.16
CA GLU A 100 27.84 1.06 10.02
C GLU A 100 27.94 0.64 8.56
N LEU A 101 27.04 1.21 7.73
CA LEU A 101 27.03 0.90 6.30
C LEU A 101 28.32 1.34 5.63
N LEU A 102 28.85 2.50 5.99
CA LEU A 102 30.12 2.97 5.45
C LEU A 102 31.27 2.06 5.87
N GLY A 103 31.28 1.60 7.12
CA GLY A 103 32.27 0.64 7.60
C GLY A 103 32.22 -0.67 6.83
N SER A 104 31.00 -1.21 6.63
CA SER A 104 30.81 -2.44 5.86
C SER A 104 31.25 -2.27 4.41
N TRP A 105 30.94 -1.13 3.83
CA TRP A 105 31.33 -0.82 2.45
C TRP A 105 32.85 -0.85 2.28
N GLN A 106 33.59 -0.26 3.23
CA GLN A 106 35.06 -0.24 3.18
C GLN A 106 35.67 -1.63 3.33
N SER A 107 34.94 -2.57 3.97
CA SER A 107 35.43 -3.95 4.15
C SER A 107 35.20 -4.82 2.91
N ILE A 108 34.41 -4.37 1.96
CA ILE A 108 34.18 -5.11 0.70
C ILE A 108 35.37 -4.91 -0.23
N SER A 109 36.02 -6.01 -0.56
CA SER A 109 37.19 -5.99 -1.45
C SER A 109 36.81 -6.17 -2.92
#